data_acf3e62f204a4c0ded430f66e1c95d4d
#
_entry.id   acf3e62f204a4c0ded430f66e1c95d4d
#
_cell.length_a   1.000
_cell.length_b   1.000
_cell.length_c   1.000
_cell.angle_alpha   90.00
_cell.angle_beta   90.00
_cell.angle_gamma   90.00
#
_symmetry.space_group_name_H-M   'P 1'
#
loop_
_entity.id
_entity.type
_entity.pdbx_description
1 polymer ?
#
loop_
_entity_poly.entity_id
_entity_poly.type
_entity_poly.pdbx_seq_one_letter_code
_entity_poly.pdbx_strand_id
1 'polypeptide(L)'
;MAYIGRSPQNSVRNRYQYQATAGQTSFSGSDANSLTLTYTDTLYMDVYQNGILLVPGDDYTATTGTTVVLVQAASLNDIIEMVVYDVFSVNETYTKTEADNRYPFKGNNSIIRLNGQTISADITIDSDENGVSGGPITQSATVTVNGYWSIV
;
A
#
# COMPACT_ATOMS: atom_id res chain seq x y z
N MET A 1 -7.41 11.97 -20.24
CA MET A 1 -6.32 11.34 -19.46
C MET A 1 -6.86 10.08 -18.81
N ALA A 2 -6.22 8.94 -19.02
CA ALA A 2 -6.62 7.72 -18.31
C ALA A 2 -6.22 7.90 -16.83
N TYR A 3 -7.15 7.67 -15.92
CA TYR A 3 -6.89 7.66 -14.48
C TYR A 3 -6.06 6.41 -14.14
N ILE A 4 -4.83 6.61 -13.70
CA ILE A 4 -3.95 5.51 -13.29
C ILE A 4 -4.15 5.31 -11.79
N GLY A 5 -4.99 4.37 -11.44
CA GLY A 5 -5.32 4.02 -10.06
C GLY A 5 -6.69 3.38 -9.97
N ARG A 6 -7.04 2.83 -8.81
CA ARG A 6 -8.41 2.40 -8.55
C ARG A 6 -9.32 3.62 -8.60
N SER A 7 -10.37 3.56 -9.41
CA SER A 7 -11.40 4.59 -9.43
C SER A 7 -11.90 4.83 -8.00
N PRO A 8 -12.02 6.09 -7.53
CA PRO A 8 -12.62 6.38 -6.23
C PRO A 8 -14.06 5.85 -6.09
N GLN A 9 -14.68 5.49 -7.22
CA GLN A 9 -16.01 4.87 -7.26
C GLN A 9 -15.95 3.34 -7.05
N ASN A 10 -14.78 2.71 -7.16
CA ASN A 10 -14.60 1.29 -6.91
C ASN A 10 -14.05 1.07 -5.49
N SER A 11 -14.99 0.85 -4.61
CA SER A 11 -14.85 0.23 -3.31
C SER A 11 -14.28 1.03 -2.16
N VAL A 12 -15.19 1.49 -1.45
CA VAL A 12 -15.09 1.67 0.00
C VAL A 12 -15.66 0.43 0.72
N ARG A 13 -16.23 -0.56 0.00
CA ARG A 13 -16.90 -1.71 0.60
C ARG A 13 -16.65 -2.98 -0.22
N ASN A 14 -16.01 -3.98 0.40
CA ASN A 14 -15.88 -5.33 -0.10
C ASN A 14 -16.79 -6.27 0.69
N ARG A 15 -17.43 -7.22 0.02
CA ARG A 15 -18.31 -8.21 0.64
C ARG A 15 -17.81 -9.59 0.27
N TYR A 16 -17.53 -10.39 1.29
CA TYR A 16 -17.08 -11.76 1.17
C TYR A 16 -18.16 -12.68 1.74
N GLN A 17 -18.42 -13.80 1.08
CA GLN A 17 -19.44 -14.76 1.50
C GLN A 17 -18.87 -16.17 1.50
N TYR A 18 -18.95 -16.84 2.64
CA TYR A 18 -18.54 -18.22 2.83
C TYR A 18 -19.72 -19.07 3.21
N GLN A 19 -19.76 -20.29 2.68
CA GLN A 19 -20.67 -21.34 3.15
C GLN A 19 -19.90 -22.28 4.07
N ALA A 20 -20.31 -22.39 5.32
CA ALA A 20 -19.62 -23.15 6.33
C ALA A 20 -19.82 -24.67 6.17
N THR A 21 -18.79 -25.42 6.51
CA THR A 21 -18.89 -26.85 6.80
C THR A 21 -19.22 -27.06 8.27
N ALA A 22 -19.69 -28.24 8.62
CA ALA A 22 -20.06 -28.55 10.00
C ALA A 22 -18.85 -28.42 10.95
N GLY A 23 -18.99 -27.60 11.99
CA GLY A 23 -17.95 -27.39 12.98
C GLY A 23 -16.83 -26.42 12.55
N GLN A 24 -16.99 -25.71 11.44
CA GLN A 24 -16.01 -24.79 10.96
C GLN A 24 -15.97 -23.52 11.82
N THR A 25 -14.75 -23.12 12.23
CA THR A 25 -14.51 -21.89 13.00
C THR A 25 -13.68 -20.86 12.21
N SER A 26 -12.81 -21.31 11.30
CA SER A 26 -11.87 -20.43 10.60
C SER A 26 -12.28 -20.20 9.14
N PHE A 27 -12.31 -18.95 8.73
CA PHE A 27 -12.66 -18.50 7.38
C PHE A 27 -11.56 -17.65 6.82
N SER A 28 -10.98 -18.03 5.68
CA SER A 28 -9.88 -17.37 5.01
C SER A 28 -9.80 -17.77 3.54
N GLY A 29 -8.94 -17.08 2.77
CA GLY A 29 -8.74 -17.38 1.36
C GLY A 29 -9.91 -16.95 0.49
N SER A 30 -10.16 -17.68 -0.60
CA SER A 30 -11.22 -17.34 -1.56
C SER A 30 -12.61 -17.64 -1.02
N ASP A 31 -13.52 -16.70 -1.18
CA ASP A 31 -14.93 -16.84 -0.84
C ASP A 31 -15.73 -17.55 -1.96
N ALA A 32 -17.04 -17.65 -1.80
CA ALA A 32 -17.95 -18.26 -2.80
C ALA A 32 -17.93 -17.52 -4.16
N ASN A 33 -17.48 -16.26 -4.20
CA ASN A 33 -17.36 -15.42 -5.40
C ASN A 33 -15.93 -15.36 -5.94
N SER A 34 -15.01 -16.19 -5.44
CA SER A 34 -13.58 -16.20 -5.78
C SER A 34 -12.83 -14.92 -5.37
N LEU A 35 -13.35 -14.17 -4.40
CA LEU A 35 -12.67 -13.02 -3.81
C LEU A 35 -11.84 -13.50 -2.61
N THR A 36 -10.57 -13.13 -2.55
CA THR A 36 -9.70 -13.45 -1.41
C THR A 36 -9.93 -12.47 -0.28
N LEU A 37 -10.25 -12.99 0.92
CA LEU A 37 -10.48 -12.18 2.11
C LEU A 37 -9.22 -11.39 2.48
N THR A 38 -9.36 -10.08 2.53
CA THR A 38 -8.36 -9.15 3.04
C THR A 38 -9.05 -8.01 3.78
N TYR A 39 -8.47 -7.58 4.90
CA TYR A 39 -8.92 -6.42 5.68
C TYR A 39 -7.72 -5.78 6.38
N THR A 40 -7.79 -4.49 6.61
CA THR A 40 -6.70 -3.73 7.26
C THR A 40 -6.86 -3.70 8.77
N ASP A 41 -8.10 -3.51 9.24
CA ASP A 41 -8.43 -3.42 10.66
C ASP A 41 -9.81 -4.01 10.92
N THR A 42 -9.98 -4.71 12.04
CA THR A 42 -11.25 -5.26 12.52
C THR A 42 -12.31 -4.18 12.80
N LEU A 43 -11.88 -2.96 13.12
CA LEU A 43 -12.79 -1.83 13.34
C LEU A 43 -13.55 -1.41 12.07
N TYR A 44 -13.04 -1.79 10.91
CA TYR A 44 -13.65 -1.49 9.61
C TYR A 44 -14.25 -2.73 8.96
N MET A 45 -14.66 -3.71 9.78
CA MET A 45 -15.25 -4.94 9.29
C MET A 45 -16.46 -5.35 10.13
N ASP A 46 -17.56 -5.66 9.45
CA ASP A 46 -18.73 -6.31 10.04
C ASP A 46 -18.76 -7.78 9.65
N VAL A 47 -19.01 -8.66 10.60
CA VAL A 47 -19.16 -10.11 10.37
C VAL A 47 -20.58 -10.53 10.71
N TYR A 48 -21.19 -11.26 9.81
CA TYR A 48 -22.56 -11.77 9.97
C TYR A 48 -22.56 -13.30 9.85
N GLN A 49 -23.37 -13.94 10.69
CA GLN A 49 -23.72 -15.35 10.54
C GLN A 49 -25.23 -15.48 10.29
N ASN A 50 -25.61 -16.02 9.15
CA ASN A 50 -27.02 -16.12 8.72
C ASN A 50 -27.78 -14.79 8.80
N GLY A 51 -27.13 -13.65 8.53
CA GLY A 51 -27.68 -12.31 8.59
C GLY A 51 -27.69 -11.67 9.98
N ILE A 52 -27.20 -12.35 11.01
CA ILE A 52 -27.06 -11.79 12.38
C ILE A 52 -25.66 -11.22 12.52
N LEU A 53 -25.56 -9.95 12.92
CA LEU A 53 -24.28 -9.29 13.21
C LEU A 53 -23.64 -9.89 14.44
N LEU A 54 -22.36 -10.24 14.32
CA LEU A 54 -21.52 -10.79 15.38
C LEU A 54 -20.71 -9.70 16.08
N VAL A 55 -20.43 -9.89 17.36
CA VAL A 55 -19.69 -8.94 18.19
C VAL A 55 -18.18 -9.26 18.14
N PRO A 56 -17.32 -8.30 17.73
CA PRO A 56 -15.87 -8.49 17.74
C PRO A 56 -15.35 -8.78 19.15
N GLY A 57 -14.50 -9.79 19.30
CA GLY A 57 -13.91 -10.20 20.57
C GLY A 57 -14.74 -11.21 21.35
N ASP A 58 -16.08 -11.16 21.28
CA ASP A 58 -16.99 -12.09 21.97
C ASP A 58 -17.40 -13.23 21.04
N ASP A 59 -17.83 -12.94 19.82
CA ASP A 59 -18.32 -13.93 18.87
C ASP A 59 -17.27 -14.36 17.87
N TYR A 60 -16.31 -13.48 17.54
CA TYR A 60 -15.23 -13.77 16.60
C TYR A 60 -13.96 -12.97 16.90
N THR A 61 -12.84 -13.45 16.36
CA THR A 61 -11.56 -12.75 16.32
C THR A 61 -11.08 -12.60 14.88
N ALA A 62 -10.42 -11.46 14.58
CA ALA A 62 -9.87 -11.13 13.27
C ALA A 62 -8.62 -10.26 13.44
N THR A 63 -7.45 -10.88 13.56
CA THR A 63 -6.19 -10.19 13.91
C THR A 63 -5.11 -10.34 12.85
N THR A 64 -5.35 -11.14 11.79
CA THR A 64 -4.31 -11.51 10.81
C THR A 64 -4.38 -10.70 9.50
N GLY A 65 -5.45 -9.94 9.27
CA GLY A 65 -5.70 -9.25 8.00
C GLY A 65 -6.29 -10.14 6.89
N THR A 66 -6.38 -11.46 7.10
CA THR A 66 -6.81 -12.43 6.07
C THR A 66 -7.67 -13.58 6.60
N THR A 67 -7.91 -13.63 7.92
CA THR A 67 -8.63 -14.73 8.56
C THR A 67 -9.58 -14.21 9.63
N VAL A 68 -10.81 -14.72 9.63
CA VAL A 68 -11.79 -14.53 10.70
C VAL A 68 -12.00 -15.87 11.39
N VAL A 69 -11.96 -15.88 12.72
CA VAL A 69 -12.15 -17.07 13.53
C VAL A 69 -13.36 -16.87 14.45
N LEU A 70 -14.39 -17.70 14.30
CA LEU A 70 -15.56 -17.70 15.17
C LEU A 70 -15.24 -18.35 16.51
N VAL A 71 -15.77 -17.82 17.59
CA VAL A 71 -15.71 -18.43 18.92
C VAL A 71 -16.64 -19.66 18.97
N GLN A 72 -17.85 -19.54 18.45
CA GLN A 72 -18.82 -20.62 18.30
C GLN A 72 -18.69 -21.23 16.89
N ALA A 73 -18.48 -22.54 16.79
CA ALA A 73 -18.37 -23.20 15.51
C ALA A 73 -19.68 -23.11 14.69
N ALA A 74 -19.55 -22.84 13.40
CA ALA A 74 -20.67 -22.77 12.47
C ALA A 74 -21.25 -24.16 12.19
N SER A 75 -22.55 -24.19 11.92
CA SER A 75 -23.25 -25.38 11.45
C SER A 75 -23.03 -25.60 9.95
N LEU A 76 -23.33 -26.80 9.48
CA LEU A 76 -23.30 -27.11 8.05
C LEU A 76 -24.24 -26.16 7.28
N ASN A 77 -23.72 -25.54 6.22
CA ASN A 77 -24.41 -24.60 5.35
C ASN A 77 -24.73 -23.24 5.98
N ASP A 78 -24.23 -22.92 7.17
CA ASP A 78 -24.31 -21.55 7.65
C ASP A 78 -23.62 -20.60 6.68
N ILE A 79 -24.19 -19.44 6.48
CA ILE A 79 -23.63 -18.38 5.63
C ILE A 79 -22.89 -17.40 6.53
N ILE A 80 -21.58 -17.31 6.33
CA ILE A 80 -20.74 -16.31 6.98
C ILE A 80 -20.45 -15.21 5.96
N GLU A 81 -20.88 -14.01 6.30
CA GLU A 81 -20.70 -12.84 5.45
C GLU A 81 -19.83 -11.81 6.15
N MET A 82 -18.83 -11.30 5.46
CA MET A 82 -17.94 -10.26 5.95
C MET A 82 -18.03 -9.04 5.06
N VAL A 83 -18.31 -7.90 5.65
CA VAL A 83 -18.35 -6.60 4.97
C VAL A 83 -17.15 -5.81 5.46
N VAL A 84 -16.20 -5.58 4.58
CA VAL A 84 -14.98 -4.83 4.86
C VAL A 84 -15.09 -3.46 4.23
N TYR A 85 -14.86 -2.43 5.03
CA TYR A 85 -14.77 -1.05 4.60
C TYR A 85 -13.29 -0.71 4.40
N ASP A 86 -12.84 -0.70 3.15
CA ASP A 86 -11.46 -0.34 2.82
C ASP A 86 -11.27 1.16 3.02
N VAL A 87 -10.31 1.53 3.83
CA VAL A 87 -9.84 2.90 3.93
C VAL A 87 -9.04 3.19 2.65
N PHE A 88 -9.39 4.26 1.95
CA PHE A 88 -8.59 4.74 0.84
C PHE A 88 -7.20 5.13 1.36
N SER A 89 -6.23 4.24 1.25
CA SER A 89 -4.84 4.62 1.40
C SER A 89 -4.38 5.24 0.09
N VAL A 90 -4.03 6.52 0.11
CA VAL A 90 -3.24 7.10 -0.98
C VAL A 90 -1.97 6.26 -1.11
N ASN A 91 -1.77 5.70 -2.29
CA ASN A 91 -0.55 4.98 -2.62
C ASN A 91 0.67 5.81 -2.20
N GLU A 92 1.78 5.15 -1.91
CA GLU A 92 3.03 5.81 -1.52
C GLU A 92 3.33 7.00 -2.43
N THR A 93 2.87 8.16 -2.01
CA THR A 93 3.20 9.45 -2.64
C THR A 93 4.15 10.16 -1.70
N TYR A 94 5.19 10.74 -2.23
CA TYR A 94 6.06 11.59 -1.42
C TYR A 94 5.23 12.68 -0.75
N THR A 95 5.44 12.88 0.53
CA THR A 95 4.95 14.09 1.20
C THR A 95 5.56 15.31 0.51
N LYS A 96 4.91 16.47 0.63
CA LYS A 96 5.49 17.70 0.05
C LYS A 96 6.93 17.91 0.52
N THR A 97 7.23 17.66 1.80
CA THR A 97 8.57 17.81 2.37
C THR A 97 9.57 16.83 1.74
N GLU A 98 9.19 15.58 1.54
CA GLU A 98 10.05 14.60 0.87
C GLU A 98 10.27 14.94 -0.61
N ALA A 99 9.24 15.40 -1.30
CA ALA A 99 9.35 15.86 -2.68
C ALA A 99 10.24 17.09 -2.80
N ASP A 100 10.07 18.07 -1.91
CA ASP A 100 10.89 19.29 -1.89
C ASP A 100 12.36 18.98 -1.57
N ASN A 101 12.64 17.99 -0.71
CA ASN A 101 14.01 17.54 -0.41
C ASN A 101 14.64 16.75 -1.56
N ARG A 102 13.83 15.96 -2.28
CA ARG A 102 14.30 15.13 -3.40
C ARG A 102 14.48 15.94 -4.69
N TYR A 103 13.68 16.95 -4.85
CA TYR A 103 13.69 17.85 -6.01
C TYR A 103 13.80 19.32 -5.58
N PRO A 104 14.93 19.72 -4.98
CA PRO A 104 15.06 21.07 -4.44
C PRO A 104 15.07 22.12 -5.55
N PHE A 105 14.21 23.11 -5.39
CA PHE A 105 14.07 24.24 -6.31
C PHE A 105 14.20 25.56 -5.57
N LYS A 106 14.60 26.61 -6.29
CA LYS A 106 14.61 28.00 -5.80
C LYS A 106 13.99 28.94 -6.82
N GLY A 107 13.39 30.02 -6.31
CA GLY A 107 12.76 31.07 -7.10
C GLY A 107 11.27 30.80 -7.39
N ASN A 108 10.60 31.84 -7.88
CA ASN A 108 9.23 31.76 -8.33
C ASN A 108 9.15 30.83 -9.55
N ASN A 109 8.15 29.93 -9.56
CA ASN A 109 7.95 28.94 -10.61
C ASN A 109 9.08 27.90 -10.75
N SER A 110 9.88 27.67 -9.69
CA SER A 110 10.92 26.63 -9.66
C SER A 110 11.95 26.75 -10.82
N ILE A 111 12.38 27.95 -11.12
CA ILE A 111 13.29 28.25 -12.25
C ILE A 111 14.68 27.67 -12.00
N ILE A 112 15.16 27.66 -10.73
CA ILE A 112 16.49 27.18 -10.38
C ILE A 112 16.39 25.79 -9.77
N ARG A 113 17.05 24.80 -10.36
CA ARG A 113 17.28 23.48 -9.79
C ARG A 113 18.56 23.50 -8.96
N LEU A 114 18.53 22.82 -7.82
CA LEU A 114 19.68 22.71 -6.92
C LEU A 114 20.19 21.28 -6.89
N ASN A 115 21.50 21.15 -6.75
CA ASN A 115 22.15 19.90 -6.36
C ASN A 115 23.07 20.16 -5.17
N GLY A 116 23.38 19.12 -4.40
CA GLY A 116 24.39 19.19 -3.35
C GLY A 116 25.79 19.43 -3.92
N GLN A 117 26.67 20.05 -3.14
CA GLN A 117 28.05 20.30 -3.57
C GLN A 117 29.02 19.16 -3.20
N THR A 118 28.60 18.23 -2.33
CA THR A 118 29.47 17.15 -1.87
C THR A 118 28.87 15.80 -2.17
N ILE A 119 29.64 14.94 -2.82
CA ILE A 119 29.32 13.51 -3.01
C ILE A 119 29.96 12.76 -1.86
N SER A 120 29.13 12.30 -0.90
CA SER A 120 29.55 11.63 0.34
C SER A 120 29.25 10.12 0.37
N ALA A 121 28.60 9.59 -0.66
CA ALA A 121 28.35 8.17 -0.83
C ALA A 121 28.78 7.73 -2.22
N ASP A 122 29.16 6.46 -2.36
CA ASP A 122 29.54 5.89 -3.66
C ASP A 122 28.32 5.88 -4.57
N ILE A 123 28.52 6.33 -5.81
CA ILE A 123 27.50 6.36 -6.87
C ILE A 123 28.05 5.78 -8.17
N THR A 124 27.17 5.17 -8.95
CA THR A 124 27.45 4.72 -10.30
C THR A 124 26.49 5.41 -11.27
N ILE A 125 27.03 5.91 -12.37
CA ILE A 125 26.25 6.35 -13.54
C ILE A 125 26.39 5.23 -14.55
N ASP A 126 25.31 4.53 -14.83
CA ASP A 126 25.30 3.37 -15.71
C ASP A 126 25.44 3.77 -17.19
N SER A 127 25.73 2.80 -18.07
CA SER A 127 26.03 3.06 -19.47
C SER A 127 24.87 3.64 -20.27
N ASP A 128 23.64 3.51 -19.77
CA ASP A 128 22.40 4.06 -20.33
C ASP A 128 21.92 5.34 -19.63
N GLU A 129 22.74 5.88 -18.70
CA GLU A 129 22.44 7.08 -17.95
C GLU A 129 23.31 8.26 -18.32
N ASN A 130 22.75 9.48 -18.20
CA ASN A 130 23.45 10.73 -18.35
C ASN A 130 23.20 11.61 -17.12
N GLY A 131 24.28 12.00 -16.42
CA GLY A 131 24.26 12.89 -15.26
C GLY A 131 24.66 14.32 -15.62
N VAL A 132 24.01 15.29 -14.99
CA VAL A 132 24.41 16.72 -15.03
C VAL A 132 24.42 17.26 -13.61
N SER A 133 25.49 17.92 -13.21
CA SER A 133 25.64 18.59 -11.91
C SER A 133 26.10 20.03 -12.08
N GLY A 134 25.55 20.92 -11.28
CA GLY A 134 26.10 22.28 -11.14
C GLY A 134 27.34 22.28 -10.25
N GLY A 135 28.45 22.89 -10.72
CA GLY A 135 29.68 22.99 -9.96
C GLY A 135 29.70 24.15 -8.94
N PRO A 136 30.73 24.22 -8.05
CA PRO A 136 31.79 23.23 -7.83
C PRO A 136 31.30 21.99 -7.09
N ILE A 137 31.87 20.80 -7.42
CA ILE A 137 31.58 19.52 -6.75
C ILE A 137 32.81 19.07 -5.95
N THR A 138 32.59 18.75 -4.69
CA THR A 138 33.56 18.07 -3.80
C THR A 138 33.26 16.58 -3.80
N GLN A 139 34.22 15.77 -4.24
CA GLN A 139 34.09 14.31 -4.23
C GLN A 139 34.79 13.76 -2.98
N SER A 140 34.00 13.17 -2.07
CA SER A 140 34.46 12.47 -0.86
C SER A 140 34.21 10.96 -0.88
N ALA A 141 33.60 10.46 -1.96
CA ALA A 141 33.32 9.05 -2.19
C ALA A 141 33.60 8.67 -3.65
N THR A 142 33.49 7.39 -3.98
CA THR A 142 33.77 6.89 -5.34
C THR A 142 32.64 7.25 -6.29
N VAL A 143 32.98 7.80 -7.46
CA VAL A 143 32.05 8.00 -8.57
C VAL A 143 32.53 7.12 -9.73
N THR A 144 31.71 6.14 -10.09
CA THR A 144 31.93 5.29 -11.25
C THR A 144 31.07 5.79 -12.40
N VAL A 145 31.69 6.15 -13.52
CA VAL A 145 30.98 6.68 -14.69
C VAL A 145 31.12 5.69 -15.83
N ASN A 146 30.09 4.92 -16.09
CA ASN A 146 29.99 4.03 -17.28
C ASN A 146 29.22 4.71 -18.42
N GLY A 147 28.40 5.70 -18.09
CA GLY A 147 27.63 6.52 -19.01
C GLY A 147 28.27 7.91 -19.23
N TYR A 148 27.52 8.97 -19.02
CA TYR A 148 27.98 10.34 -19.24
C TYR A 148 27.70 11.21 -18.02
N TRP A 149 28.68 12.02 -17.60
CA TRP A 149 28.49 13.01 -16.54
C TRP A 149 29.12 14.36 -16.92
N SER A 150 28.32 15.41 -16.84
CA SER A 150 28.74 16.79 -17.09
C SER A 150 28.62 17.61 -15.81
N ILE A 151 29.65 18.36 -15.49
CA ILE A 151 29.65 19.38 -14.43
C ILE A 151 29.68 20.74 -15.12
N VAL A 152 28.66 21.58 -14.87
CA VAL A 152 28.47 22.88 -15.51
C VAL A 152 28.51 24.04 -14.52
#